data_aa674ed89e3fc8eb00a69c4a7c664682
#
_entry.id   aa674ed89e3fc8eb00a69c4a7c664682
#
_cell.length_a   1.000
_cell.length_b   1.000
_cell.length_c   1.000
_cell.angle_alpha   90.00
_cell.angle_beta   90.00
_cell.angle_gamma   90.00
#
_symmetry.space_group_name_H-M   'P 1'
#
loop_
_entity.id
_entity.type
_entity.pdbx_description
1 polymer ?
#
loop_
_entity_poly.entity_id
_entity_poly.type
_entity_poly.pdbx_seq_one_letter_code
_entity_poly.pdbx_strand_id
1 'polypeptide(L)'
;MIVVTIAFGALIIACSESLAARWFSRQRKRDNAFVIKSVMSSTLTFVVALTVMVWLWALLFWGLSIFPELEPSLYFSLVAFTTLGFGDVILPNEWRLLAGFIAANGFILFGLGTAYMMETLQLSDLRIKGDSI
;
A
#
# COMPACT_ATOMS: atom_id res chain seq x y z
N MET A 1 7.76 13.89 7.33
CA MET A 1 6.51 13.11 7.25
C MET A 1 6.47 12.17 6.04
N ILE A 2 6.70 12.64 4.80
CA ILE A 2 6.66 11.79 3.59
C ILE A 2 7.62 10.59 3.73
N VAL A 3 8.87 10.82 4.15
CA VAL A 3 9.86 9.75 4.33
C VAL A 3 9.41 8.74 5.37
N VAL A 4 8.76 9.19 6.45
CA VAL A 4 8.25 8.32 7.52
C VAL A 4 7.10 7.46 7.01
N THR A 5 6.16 8.03 6.23
CA THR A 5 5.03 7.27 5.68
C THR A 5 5.47 6.30 4.58
N ILE A 6 6.43 6.67 3.73
CA ILE A 6 7.01 5.76 2.75
C ILE A 6 7.79 4.64 3.45
N ALA A 7 8.62 4.96 4.45
CA ALA A 7 9.37 3.97 5.23
C ALA A 7 8.43 3.01 5.97
N PHE A 8 7.32 3.53 6.53
CA PHE A 8 6.32 2.71 7.21
C PHE A 8 5.56 1.80 6.23
N GLY A 9 5.22 2.31 5.03
CA GLY A 9 4.62 1.50 3.96
C GLY A 9 5.57 0.39 3.48
N ALA A 10 6.83 0.73 3.25
CA ALA A 10 7.85 -0.25 2.88
C ALA A 10 8.10 -1.27 4.00
N LEU A 11 8.06 -0.85 5.27
CA LEU A 11 8.19 -1.73 6.43
C LEU A 11 7.03 -2.71 6.54
N ILE A 12 5.79 -2.26 6.30
CA ILE A 12 4.60 -3.13 6.29
C ILE A 12 4.75 -4.18 5.18
N ILE A 13 5.16 -3.78 3.99
CA ILE A 13 5.40 -4.69 2.85
C ILE A 13 6.50 -5.70 3.23
N ALA A 14 7.65 -5.27 3.72
CA ALA A 14 8.76 -6.13 4.12
C ALA A 14 8.41 -7.08 5.29
N CYS A 15 7.64 -6.61 6.27
CA CYS A 15 7.18 -7.42 7.39
C CYS A 15 6.20 -8.51 6.92
N SER A 16 5.31 -8.19 5.98
CA SER A 16 4.39 -9.16 5.39
C SER A 16 5.12 -10.22 4.55
N GLU A 17 6.21 -9.85 3.86
CA GLU A 17 7.06 -10.81 3.15
C GLU A 17 7.71 -11.80 4.11
N SER A 18 8.24 -11.33 5.23
CA SER A 18 8.89 -12.19 6.22
C SER A 18 7.90 -13.17 6.87
N LEU A 19 6.66 -12.74 7.10
CA LEU A 19 5.58 -13.59 7.61
C LEU A 19 5.09 -14.57 6.55
N ALA A 20 4.86 -14.10 5.32
CA ALA A 20 4.47 -14.95 4.20
C ALA A 20 5.54 -16.00 3.89
N ALA A 21 6.82 -15.62 3.82
CA ALA A 21 7.92 -16.53 3.58
C ALA A 21 8.03 -17.61 4.66
N ARG A 22 7.83 -17.27 5.93
CA ARG A 22 7.80 -18.24 7.05
C ARG A 22 6.61 -19.18 6.98
N TRP A 23 5.47 -18.69 6.54
CA TRP A 23 4.26 -19.51 6.40
C TRP A 23 4.33 -20.42 5.19
N PHE A 24 4.87 -19.92 4.06
CA PHE A 24 5.00 -20.66 2.80
C PHE A 24 6.16 -21.66 2.78
N SER A 25 7.23 -21.46 3.56
CA SER A 25 8.33 -22.44 3.68
C SER A 25 7.89 -23.77 4.30
N ARG A 26 6.75 -23.76 4.98
CA ARG A 26 6.18 -24.95 5.65
C ARG A 26 5.28 -25.82 4.74
N GLN A 27 4.86 -25.29 3.58
CA GLN A 27 4.02 -26.04 2.63
C GLN A 27 4.83 -26.45 1.37
N ARG A 28 5.38 -27.66 1.43
CA ARG A 28 6.23 -28.29 0.38
C ARG A 28 5.43 -28.95 -0.75
N LYS A 29 4.16 -28.62 -0.96
CA LYS A 29 3.34 -29.18 -2.03
C LYS A 29 3.14 -28.15 -3.15
N ARG A 30 3.59 -28.52 -4.31
CA ARG A 30 3.76 -27.85 -5.57
C ARG A 30 2.49 -27.97 -6.41
N ASP A 31 1.57 -27.02 -6.27
CA ASP A 31 0.36 -26.95 -7.06
C ASP A 31 0.18 -25.51 -7.59
N ASN A 32 -0.44 -25.34 -8.76
CA ASN A 32 -0.88 -24.06 -9.29
C ASN A 32 -1.66 -23.24 -8.24
N ALA A 33 -2.30 -23.92 -7.30
CA ALA A 33 -2.93 -23.30 -6.13
C ALA A 33 -1.96 -22.51 -5.23
N PHE A 34 -0.66 -22.87 -5.21
CA PHE A 34 0.34 -22.14 -4.44
C PHE A 34 0.62 -20.75 -5.05
N VAL A 35 0.78 -20.65 -6.37
CA VAL A 35 0.98 -19.40 -7.08
C VAL A 35 -0.22 -18.47 -6.89
N ILE A 36 -1.42 -19.00 -7.06
CA ILE A 36 -2.66 -18.23 -6.86
C ILE A 36 -2.75 -17.69 -5.43
N LYS A 37 -2.49 -18.51 -4.43
CA LYS A 37 -2.49 -18.08 -3.02
C LYS A 37 -1.42 -17.03 -2.72
N SER A 38 -0.23 -17.16 -3.30
CA SER A 38 0.85 -16.17 -3.13
C SER A 38 0.45 -14.82 -3.71
N VAL A 39 -0.08 -14.79 -4.93
CA VAL A 39 -0.55 -13.57 -5.58
C VAL A 39 -1.71 -12.95 -4.82
N MET A 40 -2.69 -13.74 -4.38
CA MET A 40 -3.81 -13.25 -3.58
C MET A 40 -3.35 -12.65 -2.25
N SER A 41 -2.40 -13.31 -1.58
CA SER A 41 -1.84 -12.81 -0.31
C SER A 41 -1.10 -11.49 -0.51
N SER A 42 -0.26 -11.37 -1.53
CA SER A 42 0.47 -10.12 -1.82
C SER A 42 -0.47 -8.97 -2.19
N THR A 43 -1.49 -9.24 -3.00
CA THR A 43 -2.51 -8.26 -3.35
C THR A 43 -3.29 -7.78 -2.11
N LEU A 44 -3.73 -8.71 -1.27
CA LEU A 44 -4.45 -8.36 -0.04
C LEU A 44 -3.57 -7.52 0.90
N THR A 45 -2.31 -7.91 1.08
CA THR A 45 -1.36 -7.14 1.90
C THR A 45 -1.17 -5.73 1.36
N PHE A 46 -1.04 -5.59 0.05
CA PHE A 46 -0.88 -4.28 -0.57
C PHE A 46 -2.12 -3.40 -0.35
N VAL A 47 -3.33 -3.93 -0.55
CA VAL A 47 -4.58 -3.19 -0.30
C VAL A 47 -4.69 -2.77 1.17
N VAL A 48 -4.36 -3.66 2.11
CA VAL A 48 -4.35 -3.33 3.54
C VAL A 48 -3.33 -2.22 3.83
N ALA A 49 -2.14 -2.29 3.26
CA ALA A 49 -1.11 -1.25 3.45
C ALA A 49 -1.59 0.12 2.95
N LEU A 50 -2.19 0.19 1.74
CA LEU A 50 -2.76 1.43 1.21
C LEU A 50 -3.88 1.97 2.12
N THR A 51 -4.77 1.10 2.59
CA THR A 51 -5.85 1.48 3.51
C THR A 51 -5.31 2.08 4.79
N VAL A 52 -4.31 1.45 5.41
CA VAL A 52 -3.66 1.97 6.62
C VAL A 52 -3.04 3.36 6.36
N MET A 53 -2.40 3.56 5.20
CA MET A 53 -1.82 4.87 4.86
C MET A 53 -2.87 5.96 4.71
N VAL A 54 -4.00 5.67 4.07
CA VAL A 54 -5.12 6.62 3.96
C VAL A 54 -5.66 6.99 5.35
N TRP A 55 -5.83 6.01 6.25
CA TRP A 55 -6.26 6.26 7.62
C TRP A 55 -5.25 7.09 8.42
N LEU A 56 -3.95 6.86 8.26
CA LEU A 56 -2.92 7.67 8.93
C LEU A 56 -2.99 9.14 8.50
N TRP A 57 -3.19 9.41 7.21
CA TRP A 57 -3.37 10.76 6.72
C TRP A 57 -4.67 11.38 7.21
N ALA A 58 -5.78 10.64 7.21
CA ALA A 58 -7.07 11.10 7.71
C ALA A 58 -7.00 11.49 9.19
N LEU A 59 -6.39 10.64 10.01
CA LEU A 59 -6.19 10.92 11.44
C LEU A 59 -5.28 12.12 11.67
N LEU A 60 -4.28 12.32 10.81
CA LEU A 60 -3.43 13.49 10.87
C LEU A 60 -4.22 14.78 10.60
N PHE A 61 -5.03 14.82 9.52
CA PHE A 61 -5.84 15.99 9.18
C PHE A 61 -6.88 16.30 10.24
N TRP A 62 -7.51 15.28 10.77
CA TRP A 62 -8.46 15.42 11.88
C TRP A 62 -7.78 15.88 13.18
N GLY A 63 -6.64 15.27 13.53
CA GLY A 63 -5.88 15.63 14.74
C GLY A 63 -5.28 17.03 14.70
N LEU A 64 -4.96 17.55 13.51
CA LEU A 64 -4.53 18.94 13.32
C LEU A 64 -5.72 19.91 13.23
N SER A 65 -6.94 19.43 13.39
CA SER A 65 -8.18 20.23 13.28
C SER A 65 -8.31 20.97 11.94
N ILE A 66 -7.73 20.43 10.87
CA ILE A 66 -7.83 20.99 9.51
C ILE A 66 -9.25 20.77 8.98
N PHE A 67 -9.83 19.62 9.27
CA PHE A 67 -11.24 19.35 9.07
C PHE A 67 -11.93 19.14 10.42
N PRO A 68 -13.17 19.62 10.60
CA PRO A 68 -13.89 19.52 11.87
C PRO A 68 -14.31 18.07 12.19
N GLU A 69 -14.51 17.25 11.16
CA GLU A 69 -15.02 15.89 11.28
C GLU A 69 -14.05 14.88 10.65
N LEU A 70 -14.16 13.63 11.09
CA LEU A 70 -13.34 12.53 10.58
C LEU A 70 -13.71 12.14 9.14
N GLU A 71 -14.99 12.22 8.78
CA GLU A 71 -15.49 11.84 7.46
C GLU A 71 -14.90 12.69 6.34
N PRO A 72 -14.94 14.04 6.37
CA PRO A 72 -14.24 14.86 5.37
C PRO A 72 -12.72 14.63 5.34
N SER A 73 -12.11 14.37 6.50
CA SER A 73 -10.68 14.05 6.59
C SER A 73 -10.34 12.75 5.86
N LEU A 74 -11.16 11.72 6.04
CA LEU A 74 -10.97 10.42 5.40
C LEU A 74 -11.23 10.51 3.89
N TYR A 75 -12.31 11.17 3.50
CA TYR A 75 -12.65 11.40 2.10
C TYR A 75 -11.54 12.14 1.36
N PHE A 76 -11.10 13.28 1.91
CA PHE A 76 -10.00 14.05 1.32
C PHE A 76 -8.72 13.23 1.21
N SER A 77 -8.38 12.49 2.28
CA SER A 77 -7.18 11.64 2.28
C SER A 77 -7.24 10.56 1.21
N LEU A 78 -8.39 9.93 1.03
CA LEU A 78 -8.59 8.91 0.00
C LEU A 78 -8.43 9.51 -1.40
N VAL A 79 -9.13 10.62 -1.68
CA VAL A 79 -9.13 11.28 -3.00
C VAL A 79 -7.75 11.85 -3.35
N ALA A 80 -7.06 12.45 -2.38
CA ALA A 80 -5.72 12.99 -2.60
C ALA A 80 -4.65 11.88 -2.72
N PHE A 81 -4.70 10.86 -1.85
CA PHE A 81 -3.75 9.76 -1.86
C PHE A 81 -3.83 8.92 -3.15
N THR A 82 -5.02 8.72 -3.67
CA THR A 82 -5.24 8.03 -4.95
C THR A 82 -4.99 8.92 -6.17
N THR A 83 -4.60 10.18 -5.97
CA THR A 83 -4.38 11.19 -7.03
C THR A 83 -5.62 11.53 -7.87
N LEU A 84 -6.83 11.18 -7.42
CA LEU A 84 -8.09 11.48 -8.11
C LEU A 84 -8.38 12.99 -8.15
N GLY A 85 -8.27 13.65 -7.00
CA GLY A 85 -8.32 15.11 -6.93
C GLY A 85 -9.61 15.75 -7.47
N PHE A 86 -10.79 15.27 -7.06
CA PHE A 86 -12.09 15.81 -7.53
C PHE A 86 -12.25 17.32 -7.29
N GLY A 87 -11.62 17.87 -6.24
CA GLY A 87 -11.65 19.31 -5.96
C GLY A 87 -12.93 19.78 -5.27
N ASP A 88 -13.79 18.88 -4.84
CA ASP A 88 -15.01 19.14 -4.07
C ASP A 88 -14.72 19.42 -2.58
N VAL A 89 -13.70 18.76 -2.02
CA VAL A 89 -13.13 19.06 -0.72
C VAL A 89 -11.69 19.49 -0.90
N ILE A 90 -11.37 20.69 -0.40
CA ILE A 90 -10.03 21.28 -0.55
C ILE A 90 -9.47 21.70 0.80
N LEU A 91 -8.14 21.65 0.93
CA LEU A 91 -7.45 22.15 2.11
C LEU A 91 -7.44 23.70 2.15
N PRO A 92 -7.47 24.29 3.35
CA PRO A 92 -7.19 25.71 3.54
C PRO A 92 -5.85 26.10 2.91
N ASN A 93 -5.70 27.36 2.50
CA ASN A 93 -4.53 27.86 1.78
C ASN A 93 -3.20 27.55 2.48
N GLU A 94 -3.18 27.57 3.81
CA GLU A 94 -2.01 27.32 4.66
C GLU A 94 -1.52 25.86 4.54
N TRP A 95 -2.42 24.93 4.23
CA TRP A 95 -2.16 23.49 4.19
C TRP A 95 -2.12 22.90 2.78
N ARG A 96 -2.26 23.74 1.74
CA ARG A 96 -2.36 23.28 0.33
C ARG A 96 -1.22 22.38 -0.11
N LEU A 97 0.01 22.64 0.37
CA LEU A 97 1.16 21.81 0.02
C LEU A 97 1.04 20.37 0.51
N LEU A 98 0.31 20.12 1.61
CA LEU A 98 0.09 18.76 2.10
C LEU A 98 -0.73 17.92 1.11
N ALA A 99 -1.62 18.54 0.34
CA ALA A 99 -2.36 17.83 -0.72
C ALA A 99 -1.41 17.26 -1.79
N GLY A 100 -0.40 18.02 -2.19
CA GLY A 100 0.64 17.54 -3.11
C GLY A 100 1.50 16.44 -2.50
N PHE A 101 1.83 16.57 -1.22
CA PHE A 101 2.64 15.57 -0.53
C PHE A 101 1.91 14.24 -0.35
N ILE A 102 0.63 14.25 0.00
CA ILE A 102 -0.15 13.01 0.11
C ILE A 102 -0.31 12.34 -1.27
N ALA A 103 -0.54 13.13 -2.33
CA ALA A 103 -0.64 12.61 -3.69
C ALA A 103 0.69 11.98 -4.16
N ALA A 104 1.82 12.66 -3.94
CA ALA A 104 3.15 12.12 -4.26
C ALA A 104 3.45 10.83 -3.48
N ASN A 105 3.08 10.79 -2.19
CA ASN A 105 3.25 9.60 -1.36
C ASN A 105 2.42 8.40 -1.89
N GLY A 106 1.16 8.65 -2.23
CA GLY A 106 0.30 7.63 -2.85
C GLY A 106 0.89 7.11 -4.16
N PHE A 107 1.31 8.00 -5.06
CA PHE A 107 1.90 7.65 -6.34
C PHE A 107 3.14 6.76 -6.20
N ILE A 108 4.06 7.11 -5.30
CA ILE A 108 5.27 6.31 -5.02
C ILE A 108 4.89 4.93 -4.48
N LEU A 109 3.94 4.85 -3.53
CA LEU A 109 3.52 3.57 -2.95
C LEU A 109 2.81 2.67 -3.97
N PHE A 110 2.02 3.22 -4.89
CA PHE A 110 1.45 2.46 -5.99
C PHE A 110 2.53 1.88 -6.92
N GLY A 111 3.57 2.68 -7.23
CA GLY A 111 4.71 2.21 -8.02
C GLY A 111 5.47 1.07 -7.35
N LEU A 112 5.80 1.22 -6.07
CA LEU A 112 6.47 0.18 -5.29
C LEU A 112 5.61 -1.09 -5.15
N GLY A 113 4.32 -0.94 -4.90
CA GLY A 113 3.39 -2.07 -4.81
C GLY A 113 3.28 -2.86 -6.11
N THR A 114 3.27 -2.16 -7.25
CA THR A 114 3.28 -2.82 -8.56
C THR A 114 4.58 -3.59 -8.79
N ALA A 115 5.73 -3.02 -8.44
CA ALA A 115 7.02 -3.69 -8.53
C ALA A 115 7.06 -4.95 -7.64
N TYR A 116 6.56 -4.84 -6.41
CA TYR A 116 6.44 -5.96 -5.47
C TYR A 116 5.56 -7.11 -6.02
N MET A 117 4.41 -6.77 -6.61
CA MET A 117 3.54 -7.79 -7.24
C MET A 117 4.25 -8.49 -8.40
N MET A 118 4.98 -7.74 -9.24
CA MET A 118 5.76 -8.31 -10.36
C MET A 118 6.85 -9.26 -9.87
N GLU A 119 7.59 -8.90 -8.83
CA GLU A 119 8.61 -9.76 -8.21
C GLU A 119 8.00 -11.06 -7.67
N THR A 120 6.87 -10.97 -6.98
CA THR A 120 6.15 -12.14 -6.45
C THR A 120 5.75 -13.11 -7.58
N LEU A 121 5.28 -12.57 -8.72
CA LEU A 121 4.93 -13.37 -9.90
C LEU A 121 6.16 -14.04 -10.50
N GLN A 122 7.26 -13.32 -10.70
CA GLN A 122 8.50 -13.85 -11.28
C GLN A 122 9.12 -14.95 -10.41
N LEU A 123 9.19 -14.74 -9.10
CA LEU A 123 9.67 -15.76 -8.16
C LEU A 123 8.80 -17.02 -8.17
N SER A 124 7.50 -16.86 -8.36
CA SER A 124 6.57 -17.99 -8.47
C SER A 124 6.78 -18.77 -9.78
N ASP A 125 7.03 -18.09 -10.90
CA ASP A 125 7.26 -18.70 -12.22
C ASP A 125 8.62 -19.42 -12.31
N LEU A 126 9.68 -18.80 -11.80
CA LEU A 126 11.02 -19.40 -11.72
C LEU A 126 11.03 -20.69 -10.90
N ARG A 127 10.24 -20.75 -9.83
CA ARG A 127 10.08 -21.94 -9.01
C ARG A 127 9.38 -23.09 -9.75
N ILE A 128 8.48 -22.77 -10.66
CA ILE A 128 7.80 -23.76 -11.51
C ILE A 128 8.76 -24.32 -12.55
N LYS A 129 9.60 -23.47 -13.17
CA LYS A 129 10.57 -23.86 -14.20
C LYS A 129 11.77 -24.63 -13.67
N GLY A 130 12.29 -24.28 -12.51
CA GLY A 130 13.49 -24.88 -11.93
C GLY A 130 13.36 -26.35 -11.53
N ASP A 131 12.14 -26.87 -11.49
CA ASP A 131 11.84 -28.24 -11.06
C ASP A 131 11.43 -29.16 -12.23
N SER A 132 11.41 -28.63 -13.45
CA SER A 132 11.10 -29.38 -14.68
C SER A 132 12.36 -29.92 -15.40
N ILE A 133 13.55 -29.75 -14.78
CA ILE A 133 14.82 -30.28 -15.20
C ILE A 133 15.29 -31.38 -14.23
#